data_16b7772191108be7aa16a57b526f9db9
#
_entry.id   16b7772191108be7aa16a57b526f9db9
#
_cell.length_a   1.000
_cell.length_b   1.000
_cell.length_c   1.000
_cell.angle_alpha   90.00
_cell.angle_beta   90.00
_cell.angle_gamma   90.00
#
_symmetry.space_group_name_H-M   'P 1'
#
loop_
_entity.id
_entity.type
_entity.pdbx_description
1 polymer ?
#
loop_
_entity_poly.entity_id
_entity_poly.type
_entity_poly.pdbx_seq_one_letter_code
_entity_poly.pdbx_strand_id
1 'polypeptide(L)'
;MQDGEKSAARKFYTLYADYLAGICSRYIDDEDDLKDVFQDALIHIFTHIDDFQYRGAGSLQAWVSKVMVNQSLKYLRTKQRHEFVLLDEDISEEVDDEDPPISDIPPDVIQRMLNRFPVGYRTVLNLYVFEGKSHREIAYSHPVGCLKPSSRTVVCL
;
A
#
# COMPACT_ATOMS: atom_id res chain seq x y z
N MET A 1 -8.85 19.01 29.61
CA MET A 1 -8.01 18.83 28.40
C MET A 1 -8.25 17.49 27.70
N GLN A 2 -8.53 16.41 28.39
CA GLN A 2 -8.70 15.06 27.75
C GLN A 2 -9.96 14.90 26.88
N ASP A 3 -11.04 15.65 27.09
CA ASP A 3 -12.28 15.49 26.30
C ASP A 3 -12.18 16.08 24.88
N GLY A 4 -11.38 17.12 24.70
CA GLY A 4 -11.12 17.70 23.39
C GLY A 4 -10.32 16.78 22.48
N GLU A 5 -9.33 16.09 23.03
CA GLU A 5 -8.47 15.15 22.28
C GLU A 5 -9.27 13.92 21.83
N LYS A 6 -10.11 13.36 22.71
CA LYS A 6 -10.99 12.24 22.36
C LYS A 6 -12.00 12.60 21.28
N SER A 7 -12.55 13.83 21.33
CA SER A 7 -13.47 14.31 20.30
C SER A 7 -12.78 14.51 18.95
N ALA A 8 -11.56 15.05 18.96
CA ALA A 8 -10.76 15.21 17.74
C ALA A 8 -10.37 13.87 17.11
N ALA A 9 -9.94 12.91 17.93
CA ALA A 9 -9.60 11.56 17.47
C ALA A 9 -10.82 10.84 16.86
N ARG A 10 -12.01 10.98 17.45
CA ARG A 10 -13.24 10.43 16.87
C ARG A 10 -13.58 11.05 15.52
N LYS A 11 -13.49 12.37 15.40
CA LYS A 11 -13.73 13.08 14.15
C LYS A 11 -12.73 12.64 13.08
N PHE A 12 -11.45 12.55 13.45
CA PHE A 12 -10.41 12.05 12.55
C PHE A 12 -10.74 10.63 12.04
N TYR A 13 -11.09 9.73 12.95
CA TYR A 13 -11.46 8.36 12.61
C TYR A 13 -12.65 8.32 11.64
N THR A 14 -13.73 9.06 11.97
CA THR A 14 -14.93 9.10 11.11
C THR A 14 -14.64 9.64 9.70
N LEU A 15 -13.69 10.58 9.58
CA LEU A 15 -13.38 11.20 8.28
C LEU A 15 -12.37 10.40 7.45
N TYR A 16 -11.44 9.71 8.10
CA TYR A 16 -10.29 9.11 7.39
C TYR A 16 -10.22 7.59 7.46
N ALA A 17 -10.99 6.91 8.32
CA ALA A 17 -10.87 5.48 8.51
C ALA A 17 -11.09 4.68 7.21
N ASP A 18 -12.19 4.91 6.52
CA ASP A 18 -12.54 4.21 5.28
C ASP A 18 -11.51 4.50 4.18
N TYR A 19 -11.08 5.75 4.08
CA TYR A 19 -10.06 6.17 3.12
C TYR A 19 -8.71 5.48 3.38
N LEU A 20 -8.26 5.46 4.63
CA LEU A 20 -7.00 4.83 5.01
C LEU A 20 -7.08 3.30 4.91
N ALA A 21 -8.22 2.69 5.25
CA ALA A 21 -8.45 1.27 5.05
C ALA A 21 -8.39 0.89 3.57
N GLY A 22 -8.96 1.71 2.68
CA GLY A 22 -8.86 1.55 1.23
C GLY A 22 -7.41 1.63 0.72
N ILE A 23 -6.57 2.48 1.31
CA ILE A 23 -5.14 2.50 0.98
C ILE A 23 -4.46 1.20 1.45
N CYS A 24 -4.70 0.79 2.69
CA CYS A 24 -4.09 -0.40 3.27
C CYS A 24 -4.43 -1.67 2.49
N SER A 25 -5.70 -1.83 2.08
CA SER A 25 -6.20 -3.00 1.34
C SER A 25 -5.58 -3.18 -0.05
N ARG A 26 -4.99 -2.13 -0.62
CA ARG A 26 -4.22 -2.25 -1.87
C ARG A 26 -2.90 -2.99 -1.70
N TYR A 27 -2.35 -3.00 -0.49
CA TYR A 27 -1.07 -3.64 -0.16
C TYR A 27 -1.23 -4.97 0.57
N ILE A 28 -2.26 -5.11 1.40
CA ILE A 28 -2.46 -6.22 2.34
C ILE A 28 -3.80 -6.87 2.05
N ASP A 29 -3.80 -8.19 1.79
CA ASP A 29 -4.99 -8.97 1.44
C ASP A 29 -5.64 -9.59 2.65
N ASP A 30 -4.83 -10.02 3.61
CA ASP A 30 -5.30 -10.67 4.82
C ASP A 30 -5.98 -9.64 5.73
N GLU A 31 -7.20 -9.96 6.17
CA GLU A 31 -8.04 -9.03 6.94
C GLU A 31 -7.48 -8.77 8.34
N ASP A 32 -6.87 -9.76 8.97
CA ASP A 32 -6.30 -9.62 10.31
C ASP A 32 -5.00 -8.83 10.26
N ASP A 33 -4.15 -9.13 9.28
CA ASP A 33 -2.93 -8.36 8.99
C ASP A 33 -3.27 -6.90 8.66
N LEU A 34 -4.33 -6.66 7.88
CA LEU A 34 -4.81 -5.32 7.54
C LEU A 34 -5.23 -4.55 8.79
N LYS A 35 -5.98 -5.18 9.70
CA LYS A 35 -6.40 -4.56 10.97
C LYS A 35 -5.19 -4.17 11.83
N ASP A 36 -4.20 -5.04 11.91
CA ASP A 36 -3.00 -4.80 12.71
C ASP A 36 -2.19 -3.63 12.14
N VAL A 37 -1.93 -3.64 10.84
CA VAL A 37 -1.21 -2.55 10.17
C VAL A 37 -1.98 -1.23 10.23
N PHE A 38 -3.30 -1.29 10.12
CA PHE A 38 -4.14 -0.12 10.24
C PHE A 38 -4.07 0.49 11.65
N GLN A 39 -4.11 -0.33 12.70
CA GLN A 39 -3.94 0.11 14.08
C GLN A 39 -2.56 0.71 14.32
N ASP A 40 -1.49 0.07 13.84
CA ASP A 40 -0.13 0.58 13.93
C ASP A 40 0.01 1.95 13.24
N ALA A 41 -0.62 2.11 12.07
CA ALA A 41 -0.63 3.37 11.36
C ALA A 41 -1.36 4.47 12.14
N LEU A 42 -2.51 4.17 12.75
CA LEU A 42 -3.24 5.12 13.59
C LEU A 42 -2.42 5.53 14.82
N ILE A 43 -1.81 4.57 15.50
CA ILE A 43 -0.92 4.85 16.64
C ILE A 43 0.21 5.79 16.20
N HIS A 44 0.83 5.48 15.06
CA HIS A 44 1.91 6.33 14.53
C HIS A 44 1.43 7.75 14.19
N ILE A 45 0.25 7.89 13.57
CA ILE A 45 -0.35 9.18 13.25
C ILE A 45 -0.58 9.99 14.53
N PHE A 46 -1.23 9.42 15.54
CA PHE A 46 -1.55 10.13 16.78
C PHE A 46 -0.30 10.44 17.62
N THR A 47 0.72 9.61 17.57
CA THR A 47 1.97 9.84 18.31
C THR A 47 2.81 10.96 17.67
N HIS A 48 2.71 11.15 16.34
CA HIS A 48 3.53 12.09 15.59
C HIS A 48 2.69 13.26 15.02
N ILE A 49 1.49 13.47 15.51
CA ILE A 49 0.63 14.56 15.03
C ILE A 49 1.24 15.93 15.29
N ASP A 50 2.02 16.08 16.34
CA ASP A 50 2.71 17.31 16.70
C ASP A 50 3.84 17.67 15.70
N ASP A 51 4.38 16.68 14.99
CA ASP A 51 5.38 16.86 13.92
C ASP A 51 4.74 17.34 12.61
N PHE A 52 3.41 17.24 12.51
CA PHE A 52 2.69 17.62 11.30
C PHE A 52 2.67 19.14 11.11
N GLN A 53 3.14 19.59 9.96
CA GLN A 53 3.10 21.00 9.55
C GLN A 53 1.97 21.22 8.53
N TYR A 54 0.98 22.00 8.90
CA TYR A 54 -0.08 22.38 7.98
C TYR A 54 0.45 23.27 6.85
N ARG A 55 0.25 22.84 5.60
CA ARG A 55 0.71 23.53 4.38
C ARG A 55 -0.44 23.88 3.43
N GLY A 56 -1.66 23.91 3.91
CA GLY A 56 -2.86 24.18 3.12
C GLY A 56 -3.82 22.98 3.05
N ALA A 57 -4.93 23.18 2.34
CA ALA A 57 -5.97 22.16 2.17
C ALA A 57 -5.38 20.87 1.57
N GLY A 58 -5.76 19.72 2.12
CA GLY A 58 -5.26 18.41 1.68
C GLY A 58 -3.91 17.97 2.26
N SER A 59 -3.14 18.87 2.92
CA SER A 59 -1.83 18.51 3.48
C SER A 59 -1.92 17.41 4.54
N LEU A 60 -2.95 17.44 5.37
CA LEU A 60 -3.20 16.38 6.36
C LEU A 60 -3.50 15.04 5.68
N GLN A 61 -4.39 15.04 4.68
CA GLN A 61 -4.72 13.84 3.92
C GLN A 61 -3.48 13.23 3.27
N ALA A 62 -2.66 14.04 2.62
CA ALA A 62 -1.41 13.58 1.99
C ALA A 62 -0.43 12.99 3.02
N TRP A 63 -0.32 13.61 4.20
CA TRP A 63 0.57 13.14 5.25
C TRP A 63 0.09 11.81 5.84
N VAL A 64 -1.20 11.66 6.19
CA VAL A 64 -1.73 10.40 6.74
C VAL A 64 -1.71 9.27 5.72
N SER A 65 -1.94 9.56 4.43
CA SER A 65 -1.80 8.59 3.34
C SER A 65 -0.37 8.05 3.27
N LYS A 66 0.62 8.94 3.33
CA LYS A 66 2.04 8.55 3.31
C LYS A 66 2.41 7.70 4.53
N VAL A 67 1.87 8.00 5.71
CA VAL A 67 2.05 7.17 6.91
C VAL A 67 1.48 5.77 6.67
N MET A 68 0.25 5.67 6.17
CA MET A 68 -0.40 4.38 5.90
C MET A 68 0.39 3.54 4.89
N VAL A 69 0.79 4.13 3.77
CA VAL A 69 1.63 3.46 2.76
C VAL A 69 2.94 2.96 3.38
N ASN A 70 3.63 3.80 4.16
CA ASN A 70 4.88 3.42 4.79
C ASN A 70 4.73 2.27 5.79
N GLN A 71 3.66 2.24 6.59
CA GLN A 71 3.39 1.14 7.52
C GLN A 71 3.05 -0.15 6.76
N SER A 72 2.25 -0.08 5.71
CA SER A 72 1.95 -1.23 4.84
C SER A 72 3.23 -1.81 4.22
N LEU A 73 4.11 -0.96 3.70
CA LEU A 73 5.38 -1.39 3.12
C LEU A 73 6.35 -1.96 4.16
N LYS A 74 6.37 -1.40 5.37
CA LYS A 74 7.15 -1.93 6.50
C LYS A 74 6.69 -3.34 6.86
N TYR A 75 5.38 -3.53 6.96
CA TYR A 75 4.78 -4.83 7.20
C TYR A 75 5.19 -5.86 6.12
N LEU A 76 5.01 -5.52 4.85
CA LEU A 76 5.36 -6.40 3.73
C LEU A 76 6.84 -6.81 3.74
N ARG A 77 7.76 -5.88 4.05
CA ARG A 77 9.18 -6.21 4.19
C ARG A 77 9.45 -7.20 5.32
N THR A 78 8.74 -7.05 6.44
CA THR A 78 8.90 -7.96 7.58
C THR A 78 8.35 -9.34 7.24
N LYS A 79 7.18 -9.42 6.62
CA LYS A 79 6.55 -10.67 6.19
C LYS A 79 7.42 -11.40 5.16
N GLN A 80 7.91 -10.71 4.14
CA GLN A 80 8.80 -11.29 3.12
C GLN A 80 10.10 -11.86 3.71
N ARG A 81 10.66 -11.22 4.74
CA ARG A 81 11.86 -11.77 5.42
C ARG A 81 11.58 -13.11 6.07
N HIS A 82 10.37 -13.36 6.52
CA HIS A 82 9.96 -14.64 7.12
C HIS A 82 9.59 -15.68 6.04
N GLU A 83 9.02 -15.25 4.91
CA GLU A 83 8.60 -16.14 3.81
C GLU A 83 9.75 -16.55 2.88
N PHE A 84 10.84 -15.79 2.83
CA PHE A 84 12.00 -16.08 1.95
C PHE A 84 12.71 -17.41 2.23
N VAL A 85 12.25 -18.15 3.23
CA VAL A 85 12.73 -19.51 3.54
C VAL A 85 11.97 -20.60 2.76
N LEU A 86 10.84 -20.29 2.11
CA LEU A 86 9.92 -21.35 1.67
C LEU A 86 9.36 -21.33 0.23
N LEU A 87 9.57 -20.35 -0.63
CA LEU A 87 8.88 -20.37 -1.94
C LEU A 87 9.74 -19.98 -3.12
N ASP A 88 10.14 -21.02 -3.83
CA ASP A 88 10.37 -21.04 -5.27
C ASP A 88 9.04 -21.54 -5.88
N GLU A 89 8.14 -20.65 -6.27
CA GLU A 89 6.89 -21.02 -6.96
C GLU A 89 6.84 -20.41 -8.36
N ASP A 90 6.80 -21.33 -9.34
CA ASP A 90 6.53 -21.12 -10.75
C ASP A 90 5.20 -20.35 -10.95
N ILE A 91 5.30 -19.21 -11.60
CA ILE A 91 4.14 -18.45 -12.09
C ILE A 91 3.78 -19.02 -13.46
N SER A 92 2.73 -19.82 -13.54
CA SER A 92 2.12 -20.16 -14.82
C SER A 92 1.24 -18.99 -15.28
N GLU A 93 1.66 -18.35 -16.36
CA GLU A 93 0.89 -17.34 -17.08
C GLU A 93 -0.25 -18.04 -17.85
N GLU A 94 -1.49 -17.86 -17.40
CA GLU A 94 -2.65 -17.98 -18.27
C GLU A 94 -3.08 -16.55 -18.65
N VAL A 95 -2.74 -16.16 -19.86
CA VAL A 95 -3.20 -14.92 -20.50
C VAL A 95 -4.48 -15.25 -21.26
N ASP A 96 -5.61 -14.79 -20.78
CA ASP A 96 -6.87 -14.81 -21.51
C ASP A 96 -7.05 -13.43 -22.18
N ASP A 97 -6.88 -13.41 -23.51
CA ASP A 97 -6.95 -12.21 -24.34
C ASP A 97 -8.41 -11.88 -24.68
N GLU A 98 -9.13 -11.20 -23.81
CA GLU A 98 -10.28 -10.39 -24.17
C GLU A 98 -10.29 -9.13 -23.29
N ASP A 99 -9.90 -7.99 -23.90
CA ASP A 99 -9.96 -6.67 -23.27
C ASP A 99 -11.42 -6.20 -23.14
N PRO A 100 -12.03 -6.22 -21.93
CA PRO A 100 -13.32 -5.57 -21.72
C PRO A 100 -13.16 -4.05 -21.77
N PRO A 101 -14.17 -3.30 -22.21
CA PRO A 101 -14.12 -1.84 -22.23
C PRO A 101 -13.89 -1.31 -20.80
N ILE A 102 -12.77 -0.62 -20.60
CA ILE A 102 -12.22 -0.21 -19.30
C ILE A 102 -13.13 0.77 -18.53
N SER A 103 -14.10 1.40 -19.19
CA SER A 103 -14.94 2.47 -18.63
C SER A 103 -15.97 2.02 -17.59
N ASP A 104 -16.29 0.72 -17.50
CA ASP A 104 -17.40 0.23 -16.70
C ASP A 104 -16.99 -0.82 -15.64
N ILE A 105 -15.68 -0.94 -15.32
CA ILE A 105 -15.22 -1.92 -14.35
C ILE A 105 -15.43 -1.37 -12.94
N PRO A 106 -16.24 -2.03 -12.08
CA PRO A 106 -16.43 -1.60 -10.71
C PRO A 106 -15.12 -1.64 -9.91
N PRO A 107 -14.91 -0.70 -8.97
CA PRO A 107 -13.67 -0.61 -8.19
C PRO A 107 -13.32 -1.89 -7.40
N ASP A 108 -14.33 -2.64 -6.96
CA ASP A 108 -14.15 -3.91 -6.26
C ASP A 108 -13.62 -5.03 -7.18
N VAL A 109 -13.96 -4.99 -8.46
CA VAL A 109 -13.42 -5.91 -9.46
C VAL A 109 -11.94 -5.60 -9.70
N ILE A 110 -11.59 -4.31 -9.85
CA ILE A 110 -10.20 -3.88 -10.00
C ILE A 110 -9.38 -4.32 -8.77
N GLN A 111 -9.91 -4.12 -7.57
CA GLN A 111 -9.24 -4.54 -6.34
C GLN A 111 -9.00 -6.06 -6.31
N ARG A 112 -10.00 -6.85 -6.68
CA ARG A 112 -9.88 -8.33 -6.76
C ARG A 112 -8.85 -8.76 -7.80
N MET A 113 -8.79 -8.08 -8.93
CA MET A 113 -7.76 -8.36 -9.95
C MET A 113 -6.37 -8.01 -9.44
N LEU A 114 -6.20 -6.86 -8.79
CA LEU A 114 -4.92 -6.46 -8.19
C LEU A 114 -4.45 -7.47 -7.13
N ASN A 115 -5.38 -8.02 -6.35
CA ASN A 115 -5.05 -9.00 -5.31
C ASN A 115 -4.59 -10.36 -5.87
N ARG A 116 -4.81 -10.63 -7.16
CA ARG A 116 -4.27 -11.83 -7.83
C ARG A 116 -2.80 -11.69 -8.21
N PHE A 117 -2.27 -10.47 -8.29
CA PHE A 117 -0.85 -10.29 -8.56
C PHE A 117 0.01 -10.70 -7.36
N PRO A 118 1.16 -11.32 -7.59
CA PRO A 118 2.15 -11.50 -6.53
C PRO A 118 2.45 -10.19 -5.81
N VAL A 119 2.66 -10.26 -4.51
CA VAL A 119 2.80 -9.07 -3.63
C VAL A 119 3.83 -8.07 -4.15
N GLY A 120 4.95 -8.55 -4.72
CA GLY A 120 5.99 -7.68 -5.28
C GLY A 120 5.50 -6.84 -6.46
N TYR A 121 4.83 -7.45 -7.44
CA TYR A 121 4.29 -6.74 -8.60
C TYR A 121 3.18 -5.78 -8.22
N ARG A 122 2.27 -6.19 -7.34
CA ARG A 122 1.22 -5.35 -6.81
C ARG A 122 1.77 -4.13 -6.07
N THR A 123 2.80 -4.32 -5.25
CA THR A 123 3.47 -3.22 -4.54
C THR A 123 4.09 -2.21 -5.51
N VAL A 124 4.81 -2.67 -6.54
CA VAL A 124 5.39 -1.80 -7.57
C VAL A 124 4.30 -1.02 -8.32
N LEU A 125 3.23 -1.70 -8.73
CA LEU A 125 2.10 -1.08 -9.43
C LEU A 125 1.45 0.02 -8.57
N ASN A 126 1.18 -0.27 -7.29
CA ASN A 126 0.59 0.71 -6.37
C ASN A 126 1.49 1.94 -6.17
N LEU A 127 2.78 1.73 -5.99
CA LEU A 127 3.74 2.82 -5.83
C LEU A 127 3.87 3.68 -7.10
N TYR A 128 3.79 3.06 -8.28
CA TYR A 128 3.86 3.78 -9.54
C TYR A 128 2.58 4.54 -9.85
N VAL A 129 1.42 3.87 -9.79
CA VAL A 129 0.13 4.43 -10.23
C VAL A 129 -0.46 5.39 -9.18
N PHE A 130 -0.48 5.00 -7.90
CA PHE A 130 -1.17 5.79 -6.86
C PHE A 130 -0.24 6.75 -6.13
N GLU A 131 1.04 6.36 -5.92
CA GLU A 131 2.01 7.23 -5.24
C GLU A 131 2.84 8.07 -6.22
N GLY A 132 2.69 7.87 -7.53
CA GLY A 132 3.38 8.63 -8.56
C GLY A 132 4.91 8.49 -8.53
N LYS A 133 5.43 7.40 -7.93
CA LYS A 133 6.87 7.17 -7.85
C LYS A 133 7.41 6.64 -9.17
N SER A 134 8.56 7.14 -9.58
CA SER A 134 9.29 6.59 -10.72
C SER A 134 9.84 5.19 -10.39
N HIS A 135 10.03 4.34 -11.40
CA HIS A 135 10.65 3.02 -11.22
C HIS A 135 12.01 3.08 -10.52
N ARG A 136 12.77 4.15 -10.76
CA ARG A 136 14.05 4.39 -10.11
C ARG A 136 13.92 4.65 -8.62
N GLU A 137 12.95 5.45 -8.21
CA GLU A 137 12.64 5.71 -6.79
C GLU A 137 12.12 4.46 -6.08
N ILE A 138 11.30 3.66 -6.77
CA ILE A 138 10.80 2.38 -6.24
C ILE A 138 11.96 1.42 -6.00
N ALA A 139 12.87 1.29 -6.95
CA ALA A 139 14.04 0.41 -6.84
C ALA A 139 14.97 0.81 -5.67
N TYR A 140 15.13 2.11 -5.41
CA TYR A 140 15.97 2.60 -4.32
C TYR A 140 15.29 2.51 -2.95
N SER A 141 14.02 2.84 -2.88
CA SER A 141 13.30 2.94 -1.60
C SER A 141 12.74 1.61 -1.12
N HIS A 142 12.47 0.69 -2.05
CA HIS A 142 11.85 -0.59 -1.77
C HIS A 142 12.56 -1.67 -2.61
N PRO A 143 13.69 -2.18 -2.14
CA PRO A 143 14.23 -3.41 -2.70
C PRO A 143 13.23 -4.53 -2.38
N VAL A 144 12.21 -4.65 -3.23
CA VAL A 144 11.32 -5.81 -3.26
C VAL A 144 12.25 -6.95 -3.62
N GLY A 145 12.43 -7.89 -2.69
CA GLY A 145 13.43 -8.96 -2.78
C GLY A 145 13.30 -9.89 -4.00
N CYS A 146 12.42 -9.58 -4.96
CA CYS A 146 12.21 -10.34 -6.19
C CYS A 146 12.92 -9.77 -7.41
N LEU A 147 13.65 -8.67 -7.29
CA LEU A 147 14.45 -8.15 -8.39
C LEU A 147 15.92 -8.11 -7.98
N LYS A 148 16.50 -9.29 -7.67
CA LYS A 148 17.90 -9.46 -8.02
C LYS A 148 17.94 -9.42 -9.54
N PRO A 149 18.67 -8.50 -10.15
CA PRO A 149 18.99 -8.62 -11.57
C PRO A 149 19.90 -9.83 -11.72
N SER A 150 19.33 -11.02 -11.87
CA SER A 150 20.02 -12.05 -12.59
C SER A 150 20.10 -11.52 -14.01
N SER A 151 21.29 -11.10 -14.38
CA SER A 151 21.71 -10.67 -15.69
C SER A 151 20.88 -11.30 -16.81
N ARG A 152 19.98 -10.52 -17.37
CA ARG A 152 19.31 -10.58 -18.67
C ARG A 152 17.81 -10.37 -18.52
N THR A 153 17.45 -9.28 -19.12
CA THR A 153 16.11 -8.81 -19.46
C THR A 153 15.56 -7.74 -18.51
N VAL A 154 16.10 -6.54 -18.64
CA VAL A 154 15.35 -5.31 -18.39
C VAL A 154 14.42 -5.16 -19.59
N VAL A 155 13.19 -5.60 -19.46
CA VAL A 155 12.14 -5.15 -20.37
C VAL A 155 11.54 -3.92 -19.71
N CYS A 156 12.05 -2.74 -20.09
CA CYS A 156 11.33 -1.50 -19.94
C CYS A 156 10.25 -1.48 -21.02
N LEU A 157 8.99 -1.49 -20.62
CA LEU A 157 7.89 -0.91 -21.38
C LEU A 157 7.65 0.50 -20.90
#